data_86a2c32efc54b8785d92c05af3d15d2e
#
_entry.id   86a2c32efc54b8785d92c05af3d15d2e
#
_cell.length_a   1.000
_cell.length_b   1.000
_cell.length_c   1.000
_cell.angle_alpha   90.00
_cell.angle_beta   90.00
_cell.angle_gamma   90.00
#
_symmetry.space_group_name_H-M   'P 1'
#
loop_
_entity.id
_entity.type
_entity.pdbx_description
1 polymer ?
#
loop_
_entity_poly.entity_id
_entity_poly.type
_entity_poly.pdbx_seq_one_letter_code
_entity_poly.pdbx_strand_id
1 'polypeptide(L)'
;MKPKKFNRLPQLLIYAALIIVILVAVQMLGTPVRDRVNSVSYSELLDMVEKDELAYVMTTGNNLVAATRDSGISASEFPKRYDVVSLLPGTSQFYSDVNAIYAEKLGKDADLIKVSDYSFTVTVTPPATTPWWVEWIPLLVTMLLFGVLWYFMMRAQSGGNNKVMNFGKSRARV
;
A
#
# COMPACT_ATOMS: atom_id res chain seq x y z
N MET A 1 20.57 -47.61 23.19
CA MET A 1 19.68 -46.80 22.32
C MET A 1 20.25 -45.36 22.25
N LYS A 2 20.76 -44.96 21.09
CA LYS A 2 21.29 -43.61 20.89
C LYS A 2 20.10 -42.65 20.71
N PRO A 3 20.05 -41.50 21.38
CA PRO A 3 18.98 -40.53 21.19
C PRO A 3 19.08 -39.96 19.79
N LYS A 4 18.01 -40.02 18.98
CA LYS A 4 17.88 -39.32 17.70
C LYS A 4 18.01 -37.82 17.97
N LYS A 5 19.12 -37.20 17.57
CA LYS A 5 19.26 -35.74 17.51
C LYS A 5 18.17 -35.21 16.57
N PHE A 6 17.18 -34.56 17.14
CA PHE A 6 16.14 -33.86 16.42
C PHE A 6 16.80 -32.66 15.72
N ASN A 7 17.04 -32.79 14.42
CA ASN A 7 17.56 -31.67 13.64
C ASN A 7 16.51 -30.55 13.65
N ARG A 8 16.73 -29.56 14.49
CA ARG A 8 15.88 -28.33 14.54
C ARG A 8 16.12 -27.38 13.37
N LEU A 9 17.18 -27.66 12.58
CA LEU A 9 17.57 -26.84 11.41
C LEU A 9 16.41 -26.59 10.41
N PRO A 10 15.64 -27.61 9.96
CA PRO A 10 14.57 -27.35 8.98
C PRO A 10 13.43 -26.51 9.56
N GLN A 11 13.17 -26.60 10.87
CA GLN A 11 12.17 -25.74 11.52
C GLN A 11 12.63 -24.28 11.58
N LEU A 12 13.89 -24.03 11.91
CA LEU A 12 14.47 -22.69 11.92
C LEU A 12 14.45 -22.05 10.51
N LEU A 13 14.74 -22.83 9.47
CA LEU A 13 14.69 -22.35 8.08
C LEU A 13 13.26 -21.96 7.66
N ILE A 14 12.23 -22.71 8.08
CA ILE A 14 10.83 -22.37 7.79
C ILE A 14 10.43 -21.07 8.49
N TYR A 15 10.80 -20.89 9.76
CA TYR A 15 10.51 -19.63 10.47
C TYR A 15 11.28 -18.44 9.87
N ALA A 16 12.54 -18.63 9.48
CA ALA A 16 13.33 -17.60 8.81
C ALA A 16 12.70 -17.20 7.46
N ALA A 17 12.27 -18.17 6.65
CA ALA A 17 11.59 -17.91 5.40
C ALA A 17 10.26 -17.17 5.61
N LEU A 18 9.49 -17.53 6.62
CA LEU A 18 8.23 -16.86 6.96
C LEU A 18 8.45 -15.41 7.40
N ILE A 19 9.49 -15.16 8.20
CA ILE A 19 9.87 -13.81 8.61
C ILE A 19 10.31 -12.97 7.39
N ILE A 20 11.09 -13.55 6.47
CA ILE A 20 11.51 -12.86 5.25
C ILE A 20 10.30 -12.51 4.39
N VAL A 21 9.35 -13.43 4.21
CA VAL A 21 8.12 -13.16 3.44
C VAL A 21 7.30 -12.03 4.09
N ILE A 22 7.16 -12.03 5.42
CA ILE A 22 6.47 -10.96 6.14
C ILE A 22 7.21 -9.62 5.97
N LEU A 23 8.53 -9.60 6.09
CA LEU A 23 9.33 -8.38 5.90
C LEU A 23 9.21 -7.83 4.47
N VAL A 24 9.26 -8.70 3.46
CA VAL A 24 9.06 -8.30 2.05
C VAL A 24 7.64 -7.79 1.84
N ALA A 25 6.62 -8.45 2.39
CA ALA A 25 5.24 -7.99 2.32
C ALA A 25 5.05 -6.62 2.98
N VAL A 26 5.65 -6.40 4.17
CA VAL A 26 5.63 -5.10 4.86
C VAL A 26 6.37 -4.03 4.06
N GLN A 27 7.48 -4.35 3.41
CA GLN A 27 8.20 -3.40 2.54
C GLN A 27 7.42 -3.09 1.25
N MET A 28 6.71 -4.05 0.69
CA MET A 28 5.86 -3.81 -0.49
C MET A 28 4.57 -3.02 -0.16
N LEU A 29 4.06 -3.18 1.06
CA LEU A 29 2.95 -2.40 1.61
C LEU A 29 3.44 -1.10 2.27
N GLY A 30 4.77 -0.89 2.29
CA GLY A 30 5.40 0.24 2.93
C GLY A 30 4.79 1.55 2.46
N THR A 31 4.15 2.21 3.39
CA THR A 31 3.67 3.59 3.23
C THR A 31 4.84 4.44 2.76
N PRO A 32 4.64 5.28 1.73
CA PRO A 32 5.65 6.27 1.37
C PRO A 32 6.05 7.04 2.63
N VAL A 33 7.35 7.30 2.76
CA VAL A 33 7.88 8.10 3.87
C VAL A 33 7.08 9.40 3.91
N ARG A 34 6.20 9.50 4.88
CA ARG A 34 5.39 10.70 5.10
C ARG A 34 6.30 11.71 5.82
N ASP A 35 7.07 12.47 5.07
CA ASP A 35 7.43 13.82 5.52
C ASP A 35 6.09 14.50 5.84
N ARG A 36 6.01 15.22 6.95
CA ARG A 36 4.81 15.83 7.53
C ARG A 36 3.75 16.22 6.50
N VAL A 37 2.91 15.25 6.12
CA VAL A 37 1.84 15.46 5.15
C VAL A 37 0.69 16.16 5.88
N ASN A 38 0.38 17.37 5.48
CA ASN A 38 -0.75 18.12 6.00
C ASN A 38 -2.01 17.73 5.21
N SER A 39 -3.00 17.21 5.93
CA SER A 39 -4.32 17.03 5.35
C SER A 39 -5.09 18.34 5.45
N VAL A 40 -5.37 18.95 4.32
CA VAL A 40 -6.07 20.23 4.24
C VAL A 40 -7.50 20.03 3.73
N SER A 41 -8.40 20.90 4.17
CA SER A 41 -9.76 20.96 3.64
C SER A 41 -9.76 21.46 2.20
N TYR A 42 -10.86 21.21 1.46
CA TYR A 42 -10.98 21.70 0.10
C TYR A 42 -10.91 23.23 -0.01
N SER A 43 -11.54 23.93 0.93
CA SER A 43 -11.49 25.41 0.98
C SER A 43 -10.06 25.93 1.21
N GLU A 44 -9.33 25.30 2.13
CA GLU A 44 -7.94 25.66 2.42
C GLU A 44 -7.03 25.37 1.22
N LEU A 45 -7.29 24.29 0.48
CA LEU A 45 -6.61 24.00 -0.79
C LEU A 45 -6.81 25.12 -1.81
N LEU A 46 -8.04 25.63 -1.98
CA LEU A 46 -8.34 26.73 -2.90
C LEU A 46 -7.66 28.03 -2.45
N ASP A 47 -7.61 28.31 -1.15
CA ASP A 47 -6.85 29.43 -0.61
C ASP A 47 -5.34 29.34 -0.95
N MET A 48 -4.76 28.13 -0.88
CA MET A 48 -3.37 27.89 -1.29
C MET A 48 -3.16 28.10 -2.80
N VAL A 49 -4.15 27.75 -3.64
CA VAL A 49 -4.14 28.04 -5.09
C VAL A 49 -4.18 29.55 -5.32
N GLU A 50 -5.07 30.27 -4.61
CA GLU A 50 -5.21 31.71 -4.71
C GLU A 50 -3.92 32.44 -4.31
N LYS A 51 -3.23 31.99 -3.27
CA LYS A 51 -1.97 32.54 -2.79
C LYS A 51 -0.74 32.10 -3.58
N ASP A 52 -0.89 31.27 -4.60
CA ASP A 52 0.20 30.70 -5.41
C ASP A 52 1.23 29.88 -4.57
N GLU A 53 0.80 29.25 -3.48
CA GLU A 53 1.65 28.49 -2.58
C GLU A 53 2.02 27.11 -3.14
N LEU A 54 1.26 26.58 -4.11
CA LEU A 54 1.49 25.27 -4.70
C LEU A 54 2.56 25.31 -5.80
N ALA A 55 3.43 24.30 -5.83
CA ALA A 55 4.42 24.07 -6.89
C ALA A 55 3.98 22.96 -7.85
N TYR A 56 3.54 21.85 -7.30
CA TYR A 56 3.13 20.67 -8.05
C TYR A 56 1.80 20.14 -7.52
N VAL A 57 0.92 19.73 -8.42
CA VAL A 57 -0.38 19.16 -8.09
C VAL A 57 -0.61 17.91 -8.93
N MET A 58 -1.09 16.84 -8.30
CA MET A 58 -1.54 15.63 -8.96
C MET A 58 -2.90 15.20 -8.42
N THR A 59 -3.81 14.93 -9.33
CA THR A 59 -5.14 14.41 -8.99
C THR A 59 -5.26 12.94 -9.38
N THR A 60 -5.83 12.12 -8.49
CA THR A 60 -6.13 10.71 -8.75
C THR A 60 -7.52 10.41 -8.23
N GLY A 61 -8.50 10.36 -9.14
CA GLY A 61 -9.92 10.32 -8.75
C GLY A 61 -10.27 11.54 -7.90
N ASN A 62 -10.81 11.30 -6.70
CA ASN A 62 -11.18 12.37 -5.77
C ASN A 62 -10.06 12.76 -4.79
N ASN A 63 -8.88 12.16 -4.92
CA ASN A 63 -7.73 12.52 -4.08
C ASN A 63 -6.82 13.48 -4.83
N LEU A 64 -6.34 14.49 -4.11
CA LEU A 64 -5.31 15.39 -4.58
C LEU A 64 -4.10 15.29 -3.67
N VAL A 65 -2.93 15.18 -4.27
CA VAL A 65 -1.64 15.37 -3.59
C VAL A 65 -0.94 16.57 -4.21
N ALA A 66 -0.32 17.38 -3.38
CA ALA A 66 0.40 18.56 -3.85
C ALA A 66 1.72 18.72 -3.10
N ALA A 67 2.61 19.49 -3.71
CA ALA A 67 3.82 19.96 -3.07
C ALA A 67 3.78 21.50 -3.04
N THR A 68 4.01 22.07 -1.86
CA THR A 68 4.12 23.52 -1.70
C THR A 68 5.48 24.00 -2.20
N ARG A 69 5.57 25.28 -2.53
CA ARG A 69 6.84 25.94 -2.93
C ARG A 69 7.87 25.93 -1.81
N ASP A 70 7.40 26.02 -0.57
CA ASP A 70 8.25 26.07 0.63
C ASP A 70 8.75 24.68 1.06
N SER A 71 8.17 23.59 0.53
CA SER A 71 8.55 22.23 0.89
C SER A 71 9.93 21.80 0.37
N GLY A 72 10.48 22.51 -0.62
CA GLY A 72 11.74 22.16 -1.28
C GLY A 72 11.67 20.87 -2.11
N ILE A 73 10.47 20.32 -2.36
CA ILE A 73 10.26 19.12 -3.16
C ILE A 73 10.49 19.46 -4.64
N SER A 74 11.43 18.73 -5.27
CA SER A 74 11.73 18.92 -6.69
C SER A 74 10.75 18.17 -7.59
N ALA A 75 10.67 18.57 -8.87
CA ALA A 75 9.83 17.90 -9.87
C ALA A 75 10.15 16.42 -10.05
N SER A 76 11.40 15.99 -9.79
CA SER A 76 11.83 14.59 -9.90
C SER A 76 11.40 13.74 -8.71
N GLU A 77 11.15 14.35 -7.57
CA GLU A 77 10.70 13.69 -6.34
C GLU A 77 9.17 13.59 -6.28
N PHE A 78 8.47 14.57 -6.86
CA PHE A 78 7.02 14.55 -6.98
C PHE A 78 6.58 13.51 -8.04
N PRO A 79 5.53 12.69 -7.84
CA PRO A 79 4.62 12.65 -6.69
C PRO A 79 5.01 11.64 -5.60
N LYS A 80 6.24 11.11 -5.60
CA LYS A 80 6.69 10.17 -4.56
C LYS A 80 6.77 10.84 -3.18
N ARG A 81 7.14 12.13 -3.17
CA ARG A 81 7.14 13.00 -2.00
C ARG A 81 6.12 14.13 -2.21
N TYR A 82 5.33 14.42 -1.21
CA TYR A 82 4.34 15.49 -1.18
C TYR A 82 4.11 15.91 0.26
N ASP A 83 3.70 17.11 0.49
CA ASP A 83 3.46 17.68 1.82
C ASP A 83 1.98 18.04 2.07
N VAL A 84 1.16 18.09 1.02
CA VAL A 84 -0.25 18.41 1.11
C VAL A 84 -1.09 17.27 0.50
N VAL A 85 -2.18 16.92 1.19
CA VAL A 85 -3.22 16.02 0.67
C VAL A 85 -4.59 16.61 0.92
N SER A 86 -5.47 16.51 -0.05
CA SER A 86 -6.86 16.95 0.07
C SER A 86 -7.81 16.00 -0.62
N LEU A 87 -9.05 15.94 -0.13
CA LEU A 87 -10.13 15.24 -0.78
C LEU A 87 -10.94 16.24 -1.60
N LEU A 88 -11.06 15.95 -2.90
CA LEU A 88 -11.82 16.78 -3.83
C LEU A 88 -13.29 16.36 -3.86
N PRO A 89 -14.24 17.28 -4.02
CA PRO A 89 -15.63 16.95 -4.34
C PRO A 89 -15.77 16.29 -5.71
N GLY A 90 -14.82 16.58 -6.62
CA GLY A 90 -14.67 16.00 -7.94
C GLY A 90 -13.54 16.68 -8.69
N THR A 91 -12.83 15.94 -9.56
CA THR A 91 -11.71 16.50 -10.33
C THR A 91 -12.17 17.64 -11.27
N SER A 92 -13.31 17.49 -11.93
CA SER A 92 -13.88 18.54 -12.80
C SER A 92 -14.29 19.78 -12.03
N GLN A 93 -14.86 19.62 -10.84
CA GLN A 93 -15.19 20.74 -9.97
C GLN A 93 -13.94 21.50 -9.55
N PHE A 94 -12.89 20.78 -9.13
CA PHE A 94 -11.61 21.38 -8.76
C PHE A 94 -11.06 22.26 -9.88
N TYR A 95 -10.97 21.75 -11.12
CA TYR A 95 -10.47 22.54 -12.23
C TYR A 95 -11.38 23.71 -12.60
N SER A 96 -12.69 23.57 -12.43
CA SER A 96 -13.64 24.68 -12.61
C SER A 96 -13.37 25.80 -11.60
N ASP A 97 -13.18 25.45 -10.34
CA ASP A 97 -12.95 26.44 -9.26
C ASP A 97 -11.55 27.09 -9.43
N VAL A 98 -10.53 26.32 -9.80
CA VAL A 98 -9.20 26.86 -10.13
C VAL A 98 -9.27 27.80 -11.31
N ASN A 99 -9.99 27.45 -12.39
CA ASN A 99 -10.18 28.35 -13.53
C ASN A 99 -10.88 29.65 -13.13
N ALA A 100 -11.85 29.60 -12.24
CA ALA A 100 -12.53 30.81 -11.73
C ALA A 100 -11.55 31.73 -10.97
N ILE A 101 -10.69 31.16 -10.12
CA ILE A 101 -9.66 31.91 -9.39
C ILE A 101 -8.69 32.58 -10.37
N TYR A 102 -8.18 31.84 -11.37
CA TYR A 102 -7.25 32.40 -12.35
C TYR A 102 -7.91 33.37 -13.34
N ALA A 103 -9.21 33.18 -13.64
CA ALA A 103 -9.97 34.13 -14.44
C ALA A 103 -10.05 35.49 -13.75
N GLU A 104 -10.33 35.53 -12.46
CA GLU A 104 -10.34 36.74 -11.65
C GLU A 104 -8.95 37.38 -11.59
N LYS A 105 -7.89 36.61 -11.31
CA LYS A 105 -6.51 37.09 -11.27
C LYS A 105 -6.03 37.70 -12.58
N LEU A 106 -6.38 37.09 -13.73
CA LEU A 106 -5.87 37.48 -15.05
C LEU A 106 -6.83 38.41 -15.80
N GLY A 107 -8.03 38.67 -15.25
CA GLY A 107 -9.07 39.44 -15.94
C GLY A 107 -9.57 38.83 -17.25
N LYS A 108 -9.62 37.49 -17.32
CA LYS A 108 -10.07 36.69 -18.47
C LYS A 108 -11.33 35.92 -18.15
N ASP A 109 -12.04 35.45 -19.16
CA ASP A 109 -13.11 34.50 -18.96
C ASP A 109 -12.57 33.12 -18.52
N ALA A 110 -13.28 32.45 -17.59
CA ALA A 110 -12.86 31.17 -17.04
C ALA A 110 -12.65 30.06 -18.12
N ASP A 111 -13.43 30.12 -19.19
CA ASP A 111 -13.35 29.19 -20.33
C ASP A 111 -12.06 29.39 -21.17
N LEU A 112 -11.41 30.53 -21.06
CA LEU A 112 -10.17 30.85 -21.77
C LEU A 112 -8.90 30.52 -20.96
N ILE A 113 -9.05 30.13 -19.70
CA ILE A 113 -7.94 29.74 -18.85
C ILE A 113 -7.41 28.36 -19.26
N LYS A 114 -6.11 28.28 -19.44
CA LYS A 114 -5.40 27.04 -19.81
C LYS A 114 -4.54 26.59 -18.63
N VAL A 115 -4.23 25.29 -18.60
CA VAL A 115 -3.33 24.71 -17.59
C VAL A 115 -1.96 25.38 -17.58
N SER A 116 -1.54 25.98 -18.71
CA SER A 116 -0.31 26.78 -18.79
C SER A 116 -0.36 28.12 -18.05
N ASP A 117 -1.55 28.57 -17.71
CA ASP A 117 -1.75 29.83 -17.01
C ASP A 117 -1.69 29.67 -15.48
N TYR A 118 -1.67 28.41 -15.00
CA TYR A 118 -1.53 28.10 -13.58
C TYR A 118 -0.11 28.38 -13.08
N SER A 119 -0.01 28.82 -11.84
CA SER A 119 1.28 29.01 -11.17
C SER A 119 1.95 27.70 -10.74
N PHE A 120 1.23 26.60 -10.78
CA PHE A 120 1.70 25.27 -10.40
C PHE A 120 1.70 24.29 -11.58
N THR A 121 2.55 23.28 -11.51
CA THR A 121 2.60 22.24 -12.55
C THR A 121 1.59 21.13 -12.24
N VAL A 122 0.70 20.87 -13.19
CA VAL A 122 -0.23 19.75 -13.11
C VAL A 122 0.45 18.50 -13.64
N THR A 123 0.56 17.47 -12.81
CA THR A 123 1.02 16.16 -13.21
C THR A 123 -0.19 15.24 -13.37
N VAL A 124 -0.46 14.80 -14.57
CA VAL A 124 -1.48 13.78 -14.85
C VAL A 124 -0.76 12.45 -14.94
N THR A 125 -0.87 11.65 -13.89
CA THR A 125 -0.39 10.26 -13.96
C THR A 125 -1.59 9.38 -14.32
N PRO A 126 -1.46 8.53 -15.33
CA PRO A 126 -2.49 7.51 -15.56
C PRO A 126 -2.65 6.70 -14.27
N PRO A 127 -3.87 6.28 -13.91
CA PRO A 127 -4.09 5.47 -12.72
C PRO A 127 -3.09 4.31 -12.74
N ALA A 128 -2.33 4.16 -11.65
CA ALA A 128 -1.38 3.07 -11.53
C ALA A 128 -2.16 1.76 -11.72
N THR A 129 -2.00 1.15 -12.88
CA THR A 129 -2.57 -0.16 -13.14
C THR A 129 -1.78 -1.12 -12.25
N THR A 130 -2.40 -1.56 -11.16
CA THR A 130 -1.84 -2.62 -10.35
C THR A 130 -1.60 -3.81 -11.28
N PRO A 131 -0.37 -4.36 -11.34
CA PRO A 131 -0.13 -5.55 -12.15
C PRO A 131 -1.12 -6.64 -11.77
N TRP A 132 -1.68 -7.34 -12.73
CA TRP A 132 -2.71 -8.36 -12.54
C TRP A 132 -2.35 -9.43 -11.48
N TRP A 133 -1.07 -9.70 -11.27
CA TRP A 133 -0.57 -10.68 -10.29
C TRP A 133 -0.71 -10.18 -8.83
N VAL A 134 -0.82 -8.88 -8.59
CA VAL A 134 -0.99 -8.31 -7.23
C VAL A 134 -2.31 -8.74 -6.61
N GLU A 135 -3.35 -8.89 -7.42
CA GLU A 135 -4.66 -9.39 -6.98
C GLU A 135 -4.60 -10.84 -6.49
N TRP A 136 -3.62 -11.62 -6.97
CA TRP A 136 -3.43 -13.02 -6.58
C TRP A 136 -2.61 -13.21 -5.30
N ILE A 137 -1.91 -12.16 -4.83
CA ILE A 137 -1.08 -12.24 -3.63
C ILE A 137 -1.87 -12.71 -2.40
N PRO A 138 -3.06 -12.17 -2.07
CA PRO A 138 -3.82 -12.63 -0.92
C PRO A 138 -4.21 -14.09 -1.03
N LEU A 139 -4.56 -14.55 -2.22
CA LEU A 139 -4.91 -15.94 -2.48
C LEU A 139 -3.71 -16.86 -2.29
N LEU A 140 -2.53 -16.49 -2.83
CA LEU A 140 -1.30 -17.27 -2.70
C LEU A 140 -0.85 -17.35 -1.23
N VAL A 141 -0.93 -16.26 -0.48
CA VAL A 141 -0.63 -16.25 0.95
C VAL A 141 -1.58 -17.16 1.72
N THR A 142 -2.86 -17.09 1.42
CA THR A 142 -3.87 -17.96 2.04
C THR A 142 -3.60 -19.43 1.72
N MET A 143 -3.30 -19.75 0.46
CA MET A 143 -3.00 -21.13 0.03
C MET A 143 -1.73 -21.67 0.71
N LEU A 144 -0.71 -20.84 0.87
CA LEU A 144 0.52 -21.18 1.58
C LEU A 144 0.25 -21.46 3.07
N LEU A 145 -0.55 -20.60 3.72
CA LEU A 145 -0.95 -20.82 5.11
C LEU A 145 -1.72 -22.11 5.29
N PHE A 146 -2.67 -22.40 4.42
CA PHE A 146 -3.41 -23.68 4.44
C PHE A 146 -2.49 -24.88 4.20
N GLY A 147 -1.55 -24.79 3.26
CA GLY A 147 -0.56 -25.83 3.02
C GLY A 147 0.32 -26.13 4.22
N VAL A 148 0.78 -25.09 4.91
CA VAL A 148 1.56 -25.22 6.14
C VAL A 148 0.73 -25.85 7.26
N LEU A 149 -0.51 -25.41 7.44
CA LEU A 149 -1.44 -25.94 8.43
C LEU A 149 -1.75 -27.41 8.17
N TRP A 150 -2.01 -27.76 6.91
CA TRP A 150 -2.23 -29.15 6.45
C TRP A 150 -1.02 -30.03 6.72
N TYR A 151 0.18 -29.54 6.42
CA TYR A 151 1.42 -30.26 6.69
C TYR A 151 1.58 -30.57 8.18
N PHE A 152 1.31 -29.62 9.08
CA PHE A 152 1.37 -29.82 10.52
C PHE A 152 0.31 -30.81 11.01
N MET A 153 -0.91 -30.73 10.46
CA MET A 153 -2.00 -31.64 10.80
C MET A 153 -1.66 -33.09 10.41
N MET A 154 -1.14 -33.31 9.20
CA MET A 154 -0.71 -34.64 8.76
C MET A 154 0.42 -35.22 9.61
N ARG A 155 1.37 -34.35 9.99
CA ARG A 155 2.49 -34.74 10.87
C ARG A 155 2.02 -35.08 12.30
N ALA A 156 1.04 -34.38 12.81
CA ALA A 156 0.45 -34.65 14.11
C ALA A 156 -0.31 -35.99 14.12
N GLN A 157 -1.01 -36.32 13.04
CA GLN A 157 -1.73 -37.58 12.90
C GLN A 157 -0.79 -38.79 12.70
N SER A 158 0.35 -38.60 12.03
CA SER A 158 1.33 -39.69 11.81
C SER A 158 2.08 -40.11 13.09
N GLY A 159 2.11 -39.27 14.12
CA GLY A 159 2.75 -39.58 15.40
C GLY A 159 1.87 -40.37 16.39
N GLY A 160 0.56 -40.46 16.17
CA GLY A 160 -0.41 -41.02 17.11
C GLY A 160 -0.82 -42.47 16.87
N ASN A 161 -0.60 -43.01 15.67
CA ASN A 161 -1.22 -44.26 15.25
C ASN A 161 -0.53 -45.55 15.78
N ASN A 162 0.66 -45.45 16.37
CA ASN A 162 1.34 -46.65 16.92
C ASN A 162 0.95 -46.99 18.36
N LYS A 163 0.15 -46.16 19.04
CA LYS A 163 -0.29 -46.47 20.43
C LYS A 163 -1.65 -47.15 20.49
N VAL A 164 -2.48 -47.05 19.46
CA VAL A 164 -3.85 -47.61 19.47
C VAL A 164 -3.87 -49.09 19.09
N MET A 165 -2.87 -49.59 18.35
CA MET A 165 -2.83 -51.02 17.96
C MET A 165 -2.30 -51.99 19.03
N ASN A 166 -1.82 -51.45 20.19
CA ASN A 166 -1.28 -52.33 21.23
C ASN A 166 -2.30 -52.75 22.32
N PHE A 167 -3.52 -52.26 22.27
CA PHE A 167 -4.57 -52.63 23.27
C PHE A 167 -5.28 -53.94 22.93
N GLY A 168 -5.04 -54.55 21.76
CA GLY A 168 -5.72 -55.80 21.33
C GLY A 168 -5.00 -57.10 21.69
N LYS A 169 -3.82 -57.03 22.32
CA LYS A 169 -3.09 -58.28 22.67
C LYS A 169 -3.30 -58.65 24.12
N SER A 170 -4.54 -59.03 24.46
CA SER A 170 -4.83 -59.74 25.70
C SER A 170 -4.17 -61.12 25.62
N ARG A 171 -3.17 -61.38 26.44
CA ARG A 171 -2.62 -62.72 26.69
C ARG A 171 -3.60 -63.49 27.54
N ALA A 172 -4.41 -64.35 26.91
CA ALA A 172 -5.06 -65.45 27.62
C ALA A 172 -3.95 -66.43 28.05
N ARG A 173 -3.72 -66.54 29.33
CA ARG A 173 -3.01 -67.68 29.95
C ARG A 173 -4.06 -68.80 30.25
N VAL A 174 -3.85 -69.91 29.68
CA VAL A 174 -4.42 -71.22 30.09
C VAL A 174 -3.46 -71.79 31.14
#